data_8d10cd44732ee834fd5c2593092a537a
#
_entry.id   8d10cd44732ee834fd5c2593092a537a
#
_cell.length_a   1.000
_cell.length_b   1.000
_cell.length_c   1.000
_cell.angle_alpha   90.00
_cell.angle_beta   90.00
_cell.angle_gamma   90.00
#
_symmetry.space_group_name_H-M   'P 1'
#
loop_
_entity.id
_entity.type
_entity.pdbx_description
1 polymer ?
#
loop_
_entity_poly.entity_id
_entity_poly.type
_entity_poly.pdbx_seq_one_letter_code
_entity_poly.pdbx_strand_id
1 'polypeptide(L)'
;VGDPDRVPEVSRHFDTIHKKIRNREFEIHIGKLGGHDILAMSTGMGTDNIDIVMQELDALVNVDFSTMEAKHEIKSLKIIRLGTSGSIQPHISVDQILLTDFAISMDNLHRHYVLKRKFENYEMELFPFLGMVHVTRADADLLNQFQSHKTLLGNTLTAPGFYGPQGRKTRLPLREDSIIEKLS
;
A
#
# COMPACT_ATOMS: atom_id res chain seq x y z
N VAL A 1 -3.31 1.36 7.26
CA VAL A 1 -1.98 1.49 7.89
C VAL A 1 -1.34 0.14 8.13
N GLY A 2 0.00 0.07 8.29
CA GLY A 2 0.67 -1.21 8.57
C GLY A 2 0.55 -1.62 10.05
N ASP A 3 0.81 -0.69 10.94
CA ASP A 3 0.88 -0.91 12.38
C ASP A 3 -0.50 -0.74 13.04
N PRO A 4 -0.97 -1.70 13.84
CA PRO A 4 -2.26 -1.61 14.54
C PRO A 4 -2.35 -0.40 15.49
N ASP A 5 -1.26 0.01 16.11
CA ASP A 5 -1.25 1.14 17.03
C ASP A 5 -1.42 2.50 16.33
N ARG A 6 -1.32 2.55 14.99
CA ARG A 6 -1.64 3.74 14.20
C ARG A 6 -3.12 3.87 13.83
N VAL A 7 -3.92 2.84 13.98
CA VAL A 7 -5.35 2.92 13.68
C VAL A 7 -6.06 3.94 14.57
N PRO A 8 -5.82 3.97 15.91
CA PRO A 8 -6.33 5.04 16.76
C PRO A 8 -5.90 6.44 16.36
N GLU A 9 -4.65 6.60 15.85
CA GLU A 9 -4.16 7.89 15.38
C GLU A 9 -4.95 8.43 14.17
N VAL A 10 -5.40 7.55 13.31
CA VAL A 10 -6.28 7.92 12.18
C VAL A 10 -7.70 8.17 12.68
N SER A 11 -8.26 7.24 13.45
CA SER A 11 -9.66 7.28 13.85
C SER A 11 -9.98 8.34 14.90
N ARG A 12 -8.99 8.94 15.59
CA ARG A 12 -9.21 10.10 16.47
C ARG A 12 -9.78 11.32 15.72
N HIS A 13 -9.66 11.34 14.39
CA HIS A 13 -10.20 12.39 13.54
C HIS A 13 -11.62 12.10 13.04
N PHE A 14 -12.18 10.93 13.36
CA PHE A 14 -13.55 10.58 13.00
C PHE A 14 -14.55 11.38 13.83
N ASP A 15 -15.65 11.80 13.23
CA ASP A 15 -16.75 12.46 13.94
C ASP A 15 -17.39 11.50 14.95
N THR A 16 -17.53 10.24 14.56
CA THR A 16 -18.07 9.16 15.39
C THR A 16 -17.37 7.84 15.08
N ILE A 17 -17.16 7.01 16.11
CA ILE A 17 -16.70 5.64 15.97
C ILE A 17 -17.83 4.72 16.41
N HIS A 18 -18.30 3.87 15.50
CA HIS A 18 -19.40 2.93 15.75
C HIS A 18 -18.92 1.59 16.27
N LYS A 19 -17.74 1.15 15.78
CA LYS A 19 -17.20 -0.17 16.13
C LYS A 19 -15.68 -0.18 16.13
N LYS A 20 -15.11 -0.92 17.09
CA LYS A 20 -13.68 -1.25 17.13
C LYS A 20 -13.56 -2.76 17.22
N ILE A 21 -12.66 -3.33 16.44
CA ILE A 21 -12.39 -4.77 16.38
C ILE A 21 -10.88 -4.93 16.39
N ARG A 22 -10.37 -5.83 17.23
CA ARG A 22 -8.96 -6.22 17.22
C ARG A 22 -8.83 -7.74 17.18
N ASN A 23 -8.04 -8.24 16.28
CA ASN A 23 -7.68 -9.64 16.19
C ASN A 23 -6.29 -9.77 15.56
N ARG A 24 -5.34 -10.37 16.28
CA ARG A 24 -3.94 -10.47 15.87
C ARG A 24 -3.36 -9.08 15.56
N GLU A 25 -2.75 -8.92 14.36
CA GLU A 25 -2.21 -7.66 13.84
C GLU A 25 -3.26 -6.74 13.21
N PHE A 26 -4.52 -7.15 13.16
CA PHE A 26 -5.61 -6.38 12.58
C PHE A 26 -6.36 -5.61 13.66
N GLU A 27 -6.27 -4.29 13.61
CA GLU A 27 -7.09 -3.33 14.35
C GLU A 27 -7.99 -2.62 13.34
N ILE A 28 -9.29 -2.56 13.62
CA ILE A 28 -10.29 -1.99 12.70
C ILE A 28 -11.18 -1.03 13.48
N HIS A 29 -11.26 0.22 13.04
CA HIS A 29 -12.22 1.19 13.54
C HIS A 29 -13.16 1.60 12.42
N ILE A 30 -14.47 1.48 12.65
CA ILE A 30 -15.53 1.84 11.71
C ILE A 30 -16.27 3.04 12.27
N GLY A 31 -16.51 4.06 11.45
CA GLY A 31 -17.15 5.29 11.87
C GLY A 31 -17.52 6.22 10.74
N LYS A 32 -17.66 7.49 11.08
CA LYS A 32 -17.97 8.56 10.12
C LYS A 32 -16.95 9.69 10.18
N LEU A 33 -16.71 10.30 9.03
CA LEU A 33 -15.91 11.52 8.90
C LEU A 33 -16.54 12.40 7.83
N GLY A 34 -16.91 13.63 8.18
CA GLY A 34 -17.56 14.56 7.27
C GLY A 34 -18.86 14.02 6.66
N GLY A 35 -19.61 13.20 7.43
CA GLY A 35 -20.84 12.56 6.98
C GLY A 35 -20.65 11.28 6.15
N HIS A 36 -19.42 10.93 5.77
CA HIS A 36 -19.10 9.71 5.01
C HIS A 36 -18.77 8.54 5.93
N ASP A 37 -19.19 7.35 5.54
CA ASP A 37 -18.77 6.11 6.21
C ASP A 37 -17.29 5.83 5.89
N ILE A 38 -16.52 5.57 6.93
CA ILE A 38 -15.08 5.35 6.83
C ILE A 38 -14.65 4.16 7.71
N LEU A 39 -13.65 3.46 7.23
CA LEU A 39 -13.00 2.39 7.95
C LEU A 39 -11.50 2.68 8.01
N ALA A 40 -10.92 2.70 9.20
CA ALA A 40 -9.48 2.67 9.40
C ALA A 40 -9.06 1.30 9.89
N MET A 41 -8.04 0.70 9.25
CA MET A 41 -7.55 -0.62 9.64
C MET A 41 -6.04 -0.75 9.50
N SER A 42 -5.47 -1.64 10.30
CA SER A 42 -4.11 -2.12 10.11
C SER A 42 -4.09 -3.35 9.19
N THR A 43 -3.00 -3.51 8.47
CA THR A 43 -2.76 -4.66 7.60
C THR A 43 -1.68 -5.59 8.16
N GLY A 44 -0.98 -5.21 9.24
CA GLY A 44 0.26 -5.86 9.61
C GLY A 44 1.39 -5.55 8.62
N MET A 45 2.46 -6.32 8.71
CA MET A 45 3.63 -6.20 7.84
C MET A 45 3.62 -7.30 6.76
N GLY A 46 4.16 -6.93 5.60
CA GLY A 46 4.37 -7.87 4.50
C GLY A 46 3.23 -7.90 3.48
N THR A 47 3.57 -8.41 2.31
CA THR A 47 2.65 -8.49 1.16
C THR A 47 1.61 -9.58 1.32
N ASP A 48 1.92 -10.65 2.06
CA ASP A 48 1.00 -11.74 2.36
C ASP A 48 -0.24 -11.23 3.12
N ASN A 49 -0.02 -10.35 4.11
CA ASN A 49 -1.12 -9.73 4.85
C ASN A 49 -1.96 -8.79 3.97
N ILE A 50 -1.34 -8.10 3.03
CA ILE A 50 -2.06 -7.25 2.07
C ILE A 50 -2.98 -8.11 1.19
N ASP A 51 -2.52 -9.27 0.75
CA ASP A 51 -3.33 -10.22 -0.02
C ASP A 51 -4.60 -10.63 0.74
N ILE A 52 -4.45 -11.07 1.99
CA ILE A 52 -5.58 -11.45 2.85
C ILE A 52 -6.56 -10.28 3.01
N VAL A 53 -6.05 -9.10 3.39
CA VAL A 53 -6.89 -7.93 3.66
C VAL A 53 -7.66 -7.48 2.42
N MET A 54 -7.02 -7.42 1.26
CA MET A 54 -7.66 -6.95 0.04
C MET A 54 -8.73 -7.92 -0.44
N GLN A 55 -8.46 -9.23 -0.40
CA GLN A 55 -9.43 -10.26 -0.79
C GLN A 55 -10.62 -10.31 0.16
N GLU A 56 -10.38 -10.23 1.46
CA GLU A 56 -11.48 -10.27 2.44
C GLU A 56 -12.33 -8.99 2.41
N LEU A 57 -11.73 -7.81 2.23
CA LEU A 57 -12.49 -6.57 2.04
C LEU A 57 -13.34 -6.60 0.78
N ASP A 58 -12.80 -7.08 -0.33
CA ASP A 58 -13.57 -7.24 -1.57
C ASP A 58 -14.71 -8.24 -1.36
N ALA A 59 -14.46 -9.38 -0.75
CA ALA A 59 -15.47 -10.39 -0.47
C ALA A 59 -16.60 -9.85 0.42
N LEU A 60 -16.28 -9.12 1.49
CA LEU A 60 -17.28 -8.51 2.37
C LEU A 60 -18.25 -7.57 1.63
N VAL A 61 -17.76 -6.89 0.60
CA VAL A 61 -18.56 -5.92 -0.17
C VAL A 61 -19.26 -6.57 -1.35
N ASN A 62 -18.61 -7.51 -2.04
CA ASN A 62 -18.99 -7.99 -3.36
C ASN A 62 -19.44 -9.45 -3.45
N VAL A 63 -19.36 -10.22 -2.36
CA VAL A 63 -19.85 -11.61 -2.31
C VAL A 63 -21.16 -11.67 -1.51
N ASP A 64 -22.10 -12.43 -2.01
CA ASP A 64 -23.28 -12.86 -1.25
C ASP A 64 -22.92 -14.14 -0.48
N PHE A 65 -22.79 -14.03 0.83
CA PHE A 65 -22.39 -15.16 1.68
C PHE A 65 -23.48 -16.22 1.86
N SER A 66 -24.72 -15.97 1.43
CA SER A 66 -25.79 -16.97 1.44
C SER A 66 -25.69 -17.94 0.25
N THR A 67 -25.20 -17.44 -0.89
CA THR A 67 -25.02 -18.21 -2.12
C THR A 67 -23.55 -18.52 -2.40
N MET A 68 -22.61 -17.82 -1.73
CA MET A 68 -21.17 -17.85 -1.99
C MET A 68 -20.79 -17.41 -3.41
N GLU A 69 -21.60 -16.57 -4.02
CA GLU A 69 -21.40 -16.05 -5.38
C GLU A 69 -21.15 -14.55 -5.37
N ALA A 70 -20.49 -14.03 -6.40
CA ALA A 70 -20.34 -12.60 -6.59
C ALA A 70 -21.69 -11.93 -6.80
N LYS A 71 -21.90 -10.78 -6.15
CA LYS A 71 -23.11 -9.96 -6.35
C LYS A 71 -23.20 -9.48 -7.80
N HIS A 72 -24.42 -9.31 -8.30
CA HIS A 72 -24.63 -8.75 -9.65
C HIS A 72 -24.09 -7.32 -9.78
N GLU A 73 -24.24 -6.52 -8.74
CA GLU A 73 -23.71 -5.14 -8.67
C GLU A 73 -22.43 -5.13 -7.84
N ILE A 74 -21.31 -4.95 -8.53
CA ILE A 74 -19.97 -4.87 -7.92
C ILE A 74 -19.68 -3.42 -7.49
N LYS A 75 -19.28 -3.25 -6.24
CA LYS A 75 -18.91 -1.96 -5.65
C LYS A 75 -17.40 -1.79 -5.60
N SER A 76 -16.92 -0.64 -6.06
CA SER A 76 -15.52 -0.25 -5.92
C SER A 76 -15.27 0.40 -4.57
N LEU A 77 -14.17 0.02 -3.92
CA LEU A 77 -13.69 0.62 -2.69
C LEU A 77 -12.64 1.70 -2.99
N LYS A 78 -12.74 2.84 -2.32
CA LYS A 78 -11.67 3.84 -2.30
C LYS A 78 -10.72 3.53 -1.15
N ILE A 79 -9.47 3.20 -1.47
CA ILE A 79 -8.48 2.78 -0.47
C ILE A 79 -7.33 3.78 -0.46
N ILE A 80 -7.00 4.30 0.72
CA ILE A 80 -5.89 5.21 0.96
C ILE A 80 -4.94 4.55 1.94
N ARG A 81 -3.70 4.32 1.53
CA ARG A 81 -2.67 3.76 2.40
C ARG A 81 -1.87 4.88 3.04
N LEU A 82 -1.91 4.96 4.36
CA LEU A 82 -1.04 5.84 5.15
C LEU A 82 0.11 5.00 5.71
N GLY A 83 1.32 5.37 5.37
CA GLY A 83 2.52 4.64 5.78
C GLY A 83 3.73 5.55 5.96
N THR A 84 4.83 4.95 6.35
CA THR A 84 6.16 5.58 6.38
C THR A 84 7.08 4.81 5.46
N SER A 85 8.02 5.51 4.84
CA SER A 85 9.06 4.93 3.99
C SER A 85 10.39 5.65 4.23
N GLY A 86 11.50 4.96 4.01
CA GLY A 86 12.80 5.61 3.90
C GLY A 86 12.94 6.26 2.53
N SER A 87 13.50 7.46 2.46
CA SER A 87 13.89 8.05 1.20
C SER A 87 15.21 7.47 0.71
N ILE A 88 15.31 7.20 -0.59
CA ILE A 88 16.56 6.91 -1.29
C ILE A 88 17.06 8.14 -2.08
N GLN A 89 16.27 9.22 -2.10
CA GLN A 89 16.59 10.46 -2.81
C GLN A 89 17.08 11.51 -1.80
N PRO A 90 18.27 12.11 -2.01
CA PRO A 90 18.87 13.05 -1.04
C PRO A 90 18.09 14.36 -0.89
N HIS A 91 17.28 14.72 -1.88
CA HIS A 91 16.49 15.95 -1.85
C HIS A 91 15.14 15.80 -1.10
N ILE A 92 14.75 14.58 -0.71
CA ILE A 92 13.52 14.34 0.05
C ILE A 92 13.86 14.34 1.54
N SER A 93 13.44 15.39 2.23
CA SER A 93 13.70 15.57 3.66
C SER A 93 12.92 14.61 4.53
N VAL A 94 13.40 14.37 5.75
CA VAL A 94 12.63 13.70 6.81
C VAL A 94 11.35 14.51 7.07
N ASP A 95 10.26 13.81 7.42
CA ASP A 95 8.92 14.36 7.65
C ASP A 95 8.24 14.96 6.40
N GLN A 96 8.83 14.79 5.21
CA GLN A 96 8.17 15.16 3.97
C GLN A 96 7.00 14.22 3.65
N ILE A 97 5.86 14.78 3.29
CA ILE A 97 4.72 14.00 2.81
C ILE A 97 4.91 13.69 1.34
N LEU A 98 4.99 12.40 1.01
CA LEU A 98 5.07 11.90 -0.36
C LEU A 98 3.73 11.32 -0.79
N LEU A 99 3.21 11.78 -1.93
CA LEU A 99 2.12 11.14 -2.65
C LEU A 99 2.70 10.19 -3.69
N THR A 100 2.32 8.94 -3.62
CA THR A 100 2.80 7.92 -4.57
C THR A 100 2.07 8.06 -5.90
N ASP A 101 2.80 8.36 -6.99
CA ASP A 101 2.29 8.27 -8.36
C ASP A 101 2.37 6.82 -8.84
N PHE A 102 3.57 6.22 -8.79
CA PHE A 102 3.75 4.81 -9.10
C PHE A 102 4.18 4.01 -7.87
N ALA A 103 3.44 2.95 -7.61
CA ALA A 103 3.82 1.91 -6.66
C ALA A 103 4.55 0.78 -7.40
N ILE A 104 5.77 0.50 -6.99
CA ILE A 104 6.65 -0.51 -7.58
C ILE A 104 6.76 -1.66 -6.60
N SER A 105 6.40 -2.87 -7.02
CA SER A 105 6.49 -4.07 -6.18
C SER A 105 7.57 -5.01 -6.68
N MET A 106 8.46 -5.40 -5.76
CA MET A 106 9.51 -6.41 -6.00
C MET A 106 9.07 -7.82 -5.56
N ASP A 107 7.86 -7.97 -4.99
CA ASP A 107 7.32 -9.29 -4.68
C ASP A 107 6.68 -9.95 -5.91
N ASN A 108 6.26 -11.21 -5.75
CA ASN A 108 5.68 -11.98 -6.83
C ASN A 108 4.16 -12.17 -6.69
N LEU A 109 3.51 -11.49 -5.76
CA LEU A 109 2.09 -11.69 -5.44
C LEU A 109 1.19 -11.52 -6.66
N HIS A 110 1.42 -10.48 -7.45
CA HIS A 110 0.65 -10.16 -8.64
C HIS A 110 0.63 -11.27 -9.69
N ARG A 111 1.59 -12.20 -9.70
CA ARG A 111 1.66 -13.33 -10.65
C ARG A 111 0.59 -14.37 -10.42
N HIS A 112 -0.03 -14.37 -9.25
CA HIS A 112 -1.10 -15.30 -8.89
C HIS A 112 -2.49 -14.82 -9.30
N TYR A 113 -2.59 -13.60 -9.88
CA TYR A 113 -3.85 -12.99 -10.29
C TYR A 113 -3.88 -12.64 -11.78
N VAL A 114 -5.07 -12.72 -12.37
CA VAL A 114 -5.32 -12.25 -13.74
C VAL A 114 -5.54 -10.75 -13.70
N LEU A 115 -4.53 -9.98 -14.02
CA LEU A 115 -4.59 -8.52 -14.01
C LEU A 115 -4.96 -7.98 -15.39
N LYS A 116 -6.05 -7.21 -15.46
CA LYS A 116 -6.45 -6.47 -16.67
C LYS A 116 -5.70 -5.13 -16.73
N ARG A 117 -4.42 -5.15 -17.04
CA ARG A 117 -3.62 -3.94 -17.15
C ARG A 117 -2.70 -3.96 -18.38
N LYS A 118 -2.26 -2.78 -18.79
CA LYS A 118 -1.15 -2.63 -19.73
C LYS A 118 0.17 -2.69 -18.97
N PHE A 119 1.20 -3.21 -19.61
CA PHE A 119 2.57 -3.08 -19.12
C PHE A 119 2.97 -1.62 -19.11
N GLU A 120 3.54 -1.14 -18.02
CA GLU A 120 4.10 0.20 -17.93
C GLU A 120 5.52 0.20 -18.51
N ASN A 121 5.86 1.20 -19.33
CA ASN A 121 7.23 1.33 -19.86
C ASN A 121 8.27 1.37 -18.74
N TYR A 122 7.89 1.92 -17.58
CA TYR A 122 8.73 2.01 -16.40
C TYR A 122 9.16 0.64 -15.85
N GLU A 123 8.37 -0.43 -16.02
CA GLU A 123 8.78 -1.80 -15.70
C GLU A 123 9.99 -2.26 -16.50
N MET A 124 10.03 -1.89 -17.78
CA MET A 124 11.15 -2.20 -18.67
C MET A 124 12.42 -1.43 -18.30
N GLU A 125 12.29 -0.17 -17.87
CA GLU A 125 13.41 0.65 -17.40
C GLU A 125 14.01 0.12 -16.10
N LEU A 126 13.19 -0.40 -15.19
CA LEU A 126 13.64 -0.95 -13.91
C LEU A 126 14.19 -2.37 -14.02
N PHE A 127 13.85 -3.12 -15.07
CA PHE A 127 14.24 -4.52 -15.22
C PHE A 127 15.75 -4.80 -15.08
N PRO A 128 16.66 -3.99 -15.65
CA PRO A 128 18.11 -4.22 -15.52
C PRO A 128 18.63 -4.14 -14.07
N PHE A 129 17.91 -3.43 -13.20
CA PHE A 129 18.33 -3.16 -11.81
C PHE A 129 17.64 -4.06 -10.79
N LEU A 130 16.34 -4.27 -10.98
CA LEU A 130 15.47 -4.94 -10.01
C LEU A 130 14.97 -6.32 -10.50
N GLY A 131 15.23 -6.66 -11.76
CA GLY A 131 14.58 -7.81 -12.39
C GLY A 131 13.10 -7.53 -12.65
N MET A 132 12.28 -8.57 -12.64
CA MET A 132 10.84 -8.41 -12.87
C MET A 132 10.18 -7.75 -11.66
N VAL A 133 9.67 -6.55 -11.86
CA VAL A 133 8.85 -5.80 -10.92
C VAL A 133 7.44 -5.62 -11.47
N HIS A 134 6.53 -5.25 -10.61
CA HIS A 134 5.18 -4.86 -10.98
C HIS A 134 4.99 -3.38 -10.65
N VAL A 135 4.56 -2.59 -11.63
CA VAL A 135 4.31 -1.15 -11.46
C VAL A 135 2.82 -0.87 -11.61
N THR A 136 2.27 -0.15 -10.68
CA THR A 136 0.87 0.28 -10.70
C THR A 136 0.79 1.77 -10.43
N ARG A 137 0.04 2.50 -11.25
CA ARG A 137 -0.22 3.91 -11.03
C ARG A 137 -1.31 4.10 -9.99
N ALA A 138 -1.16 5.11 -9.16
CA ALA A 138 -2.20 5.51 -8.23
C ALA A 138 -3.45 6.02 -8.96
N ASP A 139 -4.60 5.96 -8.29
CA ASP A 139 -5.84 6.55 -8.80
C ASP A 139 -5.67 8.06 -8.95
N ALA A 140 -5.87 8.57 -10.18
CA ALA A 140 -5.61 9.96 -10.52
C ALA A 140 -6.54 10.93 -9.79
N ASP A 141 -7.80 10.55 -9.57
CA ASP A 141 -8.77 11.41 -8.90
C ASP A 141 -8.46 11.54 -7.41
N LEU A 142 -8.08 10.44 -6.76
CA LEU A 142 -7.61 10.46 -5.38
C LEU A 142 -6.32 11.25 -5.26
N LEU A 143 -5.35 11.02 -6.14
CA LEU A 143 -4.06 11.70 -6.12
C LEU A 143 -4.24 13.23 -6.21
N ASN A 144 -5.07 13.70 -7.15
CA ASN A 144 -5.36 15.12 -7.34
C ASN A 144 -6.00 15.78 -6.11
N GLN A 145 -6.84 15.04 -5.37
CA GLN A 145 -7.47 15.56 -4.15
C GLN A 145 -6.47 15.80 -3.01
N PHE A 146 -5.39 15.03 -2.96
CA PHE A 146 -4.36 15.14 -1.91
C PHE A 146 -3.17 16.02 -2.31
N GLN A 147 -3.06 16.39 -3.58
CA GLN A 147 -1.95 17.22 -4.05
C GLN A 147 -2.02 18.64 -3.46
N SER A 148 -0.95 19.11 -2.89
CA SER A 148 -0.83 20.45 -2.30
C SER A 148 0.62 20.91 -2.33
N HIS A 149 0.86 22.17 -1.98
CA HIS A 149 2.22 22.73 -1.84
C HIS A 149 3.05 22.08 -0.71
N LYS A 150 2.43 21.29 0.16
CA LYS A 150 3.08 20.56 1.27
C LYS A 150 3.40 19.10 0.91
N THR A 151 2.99 18.65 -0.26
CA THR A 151 3.18 17.27 -0.71
C THR A 151 4.15 17.21 -1.88
N LEU A 152 4.99 16.18 -1.91
CA LEU A 152 5.78 15.82 -3.08
C LEU A 152 5.10 14.67 -3.83
N LEU A 153 5.14 14.72 -5.14
CA LEU A 153 4.78 13.58 -5.99
C LEU A 153 6.02 12.73 -6.24
N GLY A 154 5.92 11.44 -6.09
CA GLY A 154 7.04 10.53 -6.32
C GLY A 154 6.62 9.08 -6.36
N ASN A 155 7.59 8.18 -6.41
CA ASN A 155 7.35 6.75 -6.52
C ASN A 155 7.70 6.04 -5.22
N THR A 156 7.01 4.94 -4.92
CA THR A 156 7.34 4.09 -3.77
C THR A 156 7.71 2.70 -4.23
N LEU A 157 8.80 2.18 -3.69
CA LEU A 157 9.27 0.82 -3.93
C LEU A 157 8.96 -0.05 -2.71
N THR A 158 8.24 -1.15 -2.93
CA THR A 158 7.96 -2.16 -1.90
C THR A 158 8.86 -3.37 -2.12
N ALA A 159 9.75 -3.59 -1.17
CA ALA A 159 10.64 -4.74 -1.15
C ALA A 159 10.07 -5.88 -0.27
N PRO A 160 10.29 -7.16 -0.62
CA PRO A 160 9.77 -8.31 0.12
C PRO A 160 10.48 -8.57 1.46
N GLY A 161 11.32 -7.64 1.92
CA GLY A 161 12.01 -7.72 3.20
C GLY A 161 12.68 -6.41 3.56
N PHE A 162 13.01 -6.24 4.85
CA PHE A 162 13.52 -4.98 5.38
C PHE A 162 15.04 -4.81 5.22
N TYR A 163 15.81 -5.89 5.26
CA TYR A 163 17.28 -5.82 5.23
C TYR A 163 17.84 -6.04 3.81
N GLY A 164 18.10 -7.30 3.43
CA GLY A 164 18.73 -7.63 2.16
C GLY A 164 18.01 -7.05 0.94
N PRO A 165 16.69 -7.20 0.79
CA PRO A 165 15.95 -6.66 -0.35
C PRO A 165 15.97 -5.13 -0.45
N GLN A 166 16.29 -4.43 0.64
CA GLN A 166 16.47 -2.97 0.67
C GLN A 166 17.96 -2.54 0.73
N GLY A 167 18.89 -3.45 0.44
CA GLY A 167 20.32 -3.15 0.47
C GLY A 167 20.89 -2.84 1.87
N ARG A 168 20.16 -3.17 2.95
CA ARG A 168 20.60 -2.91 4.32
C ARG A 168 21.52 -4.02 4.81
N LYS A 169 22.79 -3.72 4.86
CA LYS A 169 23.84 -4.65 5.28
C LYS A 169 23.87 -4.82 6.80
N THR A 170 23.93 -6.06 7.24
CA THR A 170 24.18 -6.45 8.63
C THR A 170 25.35 -7.44 8.68
N ARG A 171 25.26 -8.53 9.45
CA ARG A 171 26.28 -9.60 9.48
C ARG A 171 26.29 -10.46 8.23
N LEU A 172 25.12 -10.73 7.65
CA LEU A 172 25.01 -11.54 6.44
C LEU A 172 25.42 -10.73 5.22
N PRO A 173 26.26 -11.31 4.31
CA PRO A 173 26.64 -10.63 3.08
C PRO A 173 25.40 -10.52 2.15
N LEU A 174 25.32 -9.40 1.46
CA LEU A 174 24.30 -9.17 0.44
C LEU A 174 24.81 -9.68 -0.92
N ARG A 175 23.90 -10.14 -1.75
CA ARG A 175 24.21 -10.48 -3.15
C ARG A 175 24.46 -9.20 -3.98
N GLU A 176 23.73 -8.14 -3.65
CA GLU A 176 23.82 -6.82 -4.26
C GLU A 176 23.73 -5.78 -3.14
N ASP A 177 24.79 -5.02 -2.90
CA ASP A 177 24.86 -4.01 -1.85
C ASP A 177 24.77 -2.57 -2.36
N SER A 178 24.77 -2.39 -3.68
CA SER A 178 24.64 -1.09 -4.35
C SER A 178 23.25 -0.78 -4.90
N ILE A 179 22.22 -1.55 -4.52
CA ILE A 179 20.87 -1.37 -5.06
C ILE A 179 20.31 0.05 -4.81
N ILE A 180 20.58 0.62 -3.64
CA ILE A 180 20.12 1.97 -3.30
C ILE A 180 20.80 3.02 -4.21
N GLU A 181 22.11 2.89 -4.42
CA GLU A 181 22.86 3.80 -5.29
C GLU A 181 22.41 3.74 -6.75
N LYS A 182 21.98 2.57 -7.20
CA LYS A 182 21.46 2.38 -8.57
C LYS A 182 20.07 2.97 -8.78
N LEU A 183 19.31 3.17 -7.71
CA LEU A 183 17.94 3.68 -7.73
C LEU A 183 17.83 5.16 -7.29
N SER A 184 18.89 5.74 -6.78
CA SER A 184 18.95 7.14 -6.32
C SER A 184 19.21 8.21 -7.44
#